data_57d3226fa075c0bb72974f6c45062bb0
#
_entry.id   57d3226fa075c0bb72974f6c45062bb0
#
_cell.length_a   1.000
_cell.length_b   1.000
_cell.length_c   1.000
_cell.angle_alpha   90.00
_cell.angle_beta   90.00
_cell.angle_gamma   90.00
#
_symmetry.space_group_name_H-M   'P 1'
#
loop_
_entity.id
_entity.type
_entity.pdbx_description
1 polymer ?
#
loop_
_entity_poly.entity_id
_entity_poly.type
_entity_poly.pdbx_seq_one_letter_code
_entity_poly.pdbx_strand_id
1 'polypeptide(L)'
;EEYFEDARHIEIQIIGDGMGSVEHLGDRDCTLQRKKQKIIELSPATSLSEKLREKLFADALKIAKSVDYRGLGTVEFLVNPNSERFCFIEMNPRLQVEHTVTEMLFDIDLVHAQFQLALGRKLKSVLKNKKPTATGQAIQLRVNAEKCGSSGLFQPSTGRIEKLNLPVGIGIRVDTAIRQGY
;
A
#
# COMPACT_ATOMS: atom_id res chain seq x y z
N GLU A 1 -0.84 -20.96 -16.89
CA GLU A 1 -1.53 -19.97 -16.02
C GLU A 1 -2.61 -19.26 -16.84
N GLU A 2 -3.72 -18.91 -16.21
CA GLU A 2 -4.77 -18.16 -16.87
C GLU A 2 -4.32 -16.70 -17.09
N TYR A 3 -4.50 -16.19 -18.31
CA TYR A 3 -4.28 -14.77 -18.60
C TYR A 3 -5.48 -13.97 -18.09
N PHE A 4 -5.21 -12.93 -17.29
CA PHE A 4 -6.23 -12.09 -16.67
C PHE A 4 -6.29 -10.74 -17.39
N GLU A 5 -7.29 -10.59 -18.29
CA GLU A 5 -7.44 -9.37 -19.10
C GLU A 5 -7.89 -8.18 -18.26
N ASP A 6 -7.52 -6.97 -18.70
CA ASP A 6 -7.88 -5.68 -18.07
C ASP A 6 -7.65 -5.67 -16.55
N ALA A 7 -6.59 -6.35 -16.12
CA ALA A 7 -6.27 -6.53 -14.73
C ALA A 7 -5.79 -5.24 -14.07
N ARG A 8 -6.37 -4.91 -12.93
CA ARG A 8 -5.83 -3.96 -11.98
C ARG A 8 -5.13 -4.68 -10.86
N HIS A 9 -4.04 -4.11 -10.39
CA HIS A 9 -3.32 -4.58 -9.22
C HIS A 9 -3.86 -3.89 -7.98
N ILE A 10 -4.68 -4.59 -7.24
CA ILE A 10 -5.31 -4.10 -6.01
C ILE A 10 -4.72 -4.84 -4.82
N GLU A 11 -4.43 -4.12 -3.78
CA GLU A 11 -3.85 -4.70 -2.58
C GLU A 11 -4.60 -4.22 -1.32
N ILE A 12 -4.71 -5.11 -0.35
CA ILE A 12 -5.40 -4.86 0.92
C ILE A 12 -4.37 -4.81 2.04
N GLN A 13 -4.29 -3.66 2.73
CA GLN A 13 -3.46 -3.55 3.92
C GLN A 13 -4.12 -4.28 5.07
N ILE A 14 -3.40 -5.22 5.68
CA ILE A 14 -3.85 -5.92 6.87
C ILE A 14 -2.93 -5.64 8.06
N ILE A 15 -3.49 -5.81 9.25
CA ILE A 15 -2.82 -5.70 10.53
C ILE A 15 -3.38 -6.75 11.49
N GLY A 16 -2.50 -7.50 12.16
CA GLY A 16 -2.92 -8.57 13.08
C GLY A 16 -2.04 -8.65 14.32
N ASP A 17 -2.58 -9.19 15.42
CA ASP A 17 -1.85 -9.33 16.70
C ASP A 17 -1.28 -10.74 16.95
N GLY A 18 -1.55 -11.71 16.07
CA GLY A 18 -1.14 -13.09 16.25
C GLY A 18 -1.92 -13.81 17.37
N MET A 19 -3.06 -13.26 17.78
CA MET A 19 -3.93 -13.79 18.82
C MET A 19 -5.37 -13.90 18.33
N GLY A 20 -5.54 -14.06 17.00
CA GLY A 20 -6.84 -14.20 16.34
C GLY A 20 -7.50 -12.88 15.92
N SER A 21 -6.96 -11.71 16.32
CA SER A 21 -7.50 -10.41 15.88
C SER A 21 -6.76 -9.93 14.64
N VAL A 22 -7.50 -9.71 13.56
CA VAL A 22 -7.00 -9.15 12.30
C VAL A 22 -8.00 -8.13 11.78
N GLU A 23 -7.50 -6.99 11.33
CA GLU A 23 -8.26 -5.93 10.68
C GLU A 23 -7.64 -5.57 9.34
N HIS A 24 -8.45 -4.99 8.43
CA HIS A 24 -7.94 -4.34 7.22
C HIS A 24 -7.90 -2.82 7.39
N LEU A 25 -6.98 -2.20 6.69
CA LEU A 25 -6.82 -0.74 6.62
C LEU A 25 -6.98 -0.26 5.17
N GLY A 26 -8.06 -0.73 4.53
CA GLY A 26 -8.43 -0.35 3.18
C GLY A 26 -7.59 -0.98 2.08
N ASP A 27 -7.90 -0.52 0.88
CA ASP A 27 -7.31 -0.96 -0.37
C ASP A 27 -6.42 0.12 -0.99
N ARG A 28 -5.48 -0.33 -1.84
CA ARG A 28 -4.65 0.52 -2.71
C ARG A 28 -4.72 0.00 -4.13
N ASP A 29 -4.82 0.91 -5.09
CA ASP A 29 -4.64 0.61 -6.51
C ASP A 29 -3.19 0.87 -6.91
N CYS A 30 -2.47 -0.19 -7.24
CA CYS A 30 -1.07 -0.18 -7.61
C CYS A 30 -0.85 -0.56 -9.09
N THR A 31 -1.85 -0.32 -9.93
CA THR A 31 -1.84 -0.72 -11.33
C THR A 31 -0.79 0.03 -12.16
N LEU A 32 -0.52 1.29 -11.82
CA LEU A 32 0.45 2.11 -12.54
C LEU A 32 1.87 1.69 -12.21
N GLN A 33 2.43 0.87 -13.08
CA GLN A 33 3.74 0.25 -12.93
C GLN A 33 4.60 0.47 -14.16
N ARG A 34 5.91 0.50 -13.96
CA ARG A 34 6.91 0.47 -15.03
C ARG A 34 7.90 -0.66 -14.74
N LYS A 35 8.06 -1.59 -15.70
CA LYS A 35 8.93 -2.76 -15.55
C LYS A 35 8.62 -3.56 -14.26
N LYS A 36 7.34 -3.74 -13.95
CA LYS A 36 6.83 -4.41 -12.74
C LYS A 36 7.13 -3.67 -11.44
N GLN A 37 7.56 -2.41 -11.50
CA GLN A 37 7.75 -1.56 -10.33
C GLN A 37 6.59 -0.58 -10.21
N LYS A 38 5.93 -0.56 -9.08
CA LYS A 38 4.88 0.41 -8.75
C LYS A 38 5.46 1.82 -8.81
N ILE A 39 4.75 2.78 -9.43
CA ILE A 39 5.18 4.18 -9.61
C ILE A 39 4.19 5.14 -8.98
N ILE A 40 2.89 4.84 -9.12
CA ILE A 40 1.81 5.63 -8.56
C ILE A 40 0.87 4.67 -7.84
N GLU A 41 0.55 4.97 -6.60
CA GLU A 41 -0.40 4.24 -5.78
C GLU A 41 -1.51 5.18 -5.31
N LEU A 42 -2.75 4.68 -5.38
CA LEU A 42 -3.96 5.41 -5.02
C LEU A 42 -4.70 4.68 -3.90
N SER A 43 -5.25 5.41 -2.96
CA SER A 43 -6.11 4.84 -1.92
C SER A 43 -7.25 5.81 -1.58
N PRO A 44 -8.51 5.35 -1.48
CA PRO A 44 -8.97 4.03 -1.91
C PRO A 44 -8.94 3.88 -3.44
N ALA A 45 -8.96 2.63 -3.93
CA ALA A 45 -9.07 2.32 -5.36
C ALA A 45 -10.42 2.81 -5.91
N THR A 46 -10.38 3.73 -6.88
CA THR A 46 -11.60 4.35 -7.43
C THR A 46 -12.33 3.48 -8.44
N SER A 47 -11.68 2.42 -8.93
CA SER A 47 -12.21 1.50 -9.95
C SER A 47 -13.08 0.38 -9.39
N LEU A 48 -13.15 0.22 -8.08
CA LEU A 48 -13.88 -0.87 -7.43
C LEU A 48 -15.32 -0.47 -7.10
N SER A 49 -16.26 -1.35 -7.42
CA SER A 49 -17.59 -1.28 -6.81
C SER A 49 -17.49 -1.60 -5.31
N GLU A 50 -18.39 -1.05 -4.51
CA GLU A 50 -18.40 -1.33 -3.05
C GLU A 50 -18.55 -2.82 -2.77
N LYS A 51 -19.40 -3.51 -3.51
CA LYS A 51 -19.59 -4.96 -3.41
C LYS A 51 -18.30 -5.76 -3.68
N LEU A 52 -17.52 -5.35 -4.69
CA LEU A 52 -16.26 -6.00 -5.02
C LEU A 52 -15.20 -5.72 -3.95
N ARG A 53 -15.14 -4.48 -3.47
CA ARG A 53 -14.26 -4.08 -2.37
C ARG A 53 -14.49 -4.90 -1.11
N GLU A 54 -15.74 -5.06 -0.70
CA GLU A 54 -16.09 -5.88 0.48
C GLU A 54 -15.68 -7.34 0.33
N LYS A 55 -15.81 -7.92 -0.87
CA LYS A 55 -15.32 -9.28 -1.14
C LYS A 55 -13.81 -9.39 -0.96
N LEU A 56 -13.05 -8.43 -1.52
CA LEU A 56 -11.59 -8.39 -1.38
C LEU A 56 -11.18 -8.27 0.09
N PHE A 57 -11.83 -7.41 0.86
CA PHE A 57 -11.60 -7.29 2.29
C PHE A 57 -11.88 -8.59 3.04
N ALA A 58 -13.02 -9.22 2.74
CA ALA A 58 -13.39 -10.50 3.37
C ALA A 58 -12.36 -11.60 3.10
N ASP A 59 -11.90 -11.73 1.84
CA ASP A 59 -10.93 -12.74 1.46
C ASP A 59 -9.53 -12.44 2.06
N ALA A 60 -9.09 -11.19 2.07
CA ALA A 60 -7.85 -10.79 2.71
C ALA A 60 -7.86 -11.11 4.21
N LEU A 61 -8.95 -10.80 4.90
CA LEU A 61 -9.11 -11.12 6.33
C LEU A 61 -9.18 -12.63 6.58
N LYS A 62 -9.83 -13.39 5.69
CA LYS A 62 -9.89 -14.86 5.77
C LYS A 62 -8.50 -15.47 5.66
N ILE A 63 -7.69 -15.04 4.68
CA ILE A 63 -6.30 -15.47 4.51
C ILE A 63 -5.49 -15.17 5.78
N ALA A 64 -5.54 -13.94 6.27
CA ALA A 64 -4.77 -13.54 7.43
C ALA A 64 -5.18 -14.27 8.72
N LYS A 65 -6.48 -14.50 8.93
CA LYS A 65 -7.00 -15.25 10.09
C LYS A 65 -6.62 -16.72 10.05
N SER A 66 -6.53 -17.34 8.86
CA SER A 66 -6.18 -18.76 8.72
C SER A 66 -4.77 -19.10 9.21
N VAL A 67 -3.91 -18.10 9.39
CA VAL A 67 -2.52 -18.24 9.82
C VAL A 67 -2.22 -17.48 11.12
N ASP A 68 -3.24 -17.04 11.85
CA ASP A 68 -3.10 -16.21 13.06
C ASP A 68 -2.10 -15.05 12.85
N TYR A 69 -2.31 -14.32 11.75
CA TYR A 69 -1.34 -13.35 11.27
C TYR A 69 -0.94 -12.32 12.32
N ARG A 70 0.38 -12.06 12.44
CA ARG A 70 0.95 -11.07 13.36
C ARG A 70 1.77 -10.02 12.61
N GLY A 71 1.50 -8.75 12.87
CA GLY A 71 2.21 -7.61 12.29
C GLY A 71 1.42 -6.97 11.14
N LEU A 72 2.15 -6.25 10.30
CA LEU A 72 1.62 -5.62 9.09
C LEU A 72 1.84 -6.53 7.88
N GLY A 73 0.86 -6.61 7.03
CA GLY A 73 0.97 -7.34 5.77
C GLY A 73 0.08 -6.75 4.69
N THR A 74 0.32 -7.19 3.47
CA THR A 74 -0.46 -6.76 2.30
C THR A 74 -0.85 -7.99 1.50
N VAL A 75 -2.15 -8.11 1.23
CA VAL A 75 -2.70 -9.17 0.37
C VAL A 75 -2.94 -8.58 -1.01
N GLU A 76 -2.33 -9.14 -2.04
CA GLU A 76 -2.36 -8.63 -3.41
C GLU A 76 -3.29 -9.46 -4.29
N PHE A 77 -4.07 -8.76 -5.12
CA PHE A 77 -5.04 -9.33 -6.05
C PHE A 77 -4.88 -8.74 -7.45
N LEU A 78 -5.10 -9.56 -8.48
CA LEU A 78 -5.50 -9.08 -9.79
C LEU A 78 -7.01 -8.97 -9.84
N VAL A 79 -7.51 -7.83 -10.30
CA VAL A 79 -8.93 -7.52 -10.30
C VAL A 79 -9.34 -7.01 -11.68
N ASN A 80 -10.37 -7.58 -12.28
CA ASN A 80 -11.03 -7.00 -13.43
C ASN A 80 -12.34 -6.33 -12.95
N PRO A 81 -12.39 -4.98 -12.88
CA PRO A 81 -13.54 -4.27 -12.34
C PRO A 81 -14.81 -4.44 -13.19
N ASN A 82 -14.66 -4.64 -14.50
CA ASN A 82 -15.79 -4.75 -15.43
C ASN A 82 -16.54 -6.07 -15.26
N SER A 83 -15.81 -7.17 -15.06
CA SER A 83 -16.39 -8.51 -14.84
C SER A 83 -16.56 -8.86 -13.36
N GLU A 84 -16.14 -7.99 -12.44
CA GLU A 84 -16.07 -8.23 -10.99
C GLU A 84 -15.32 -9.52 -10.61
N ARG A 85 -14.43 -10.01 -11.50
CA ARG A 85 -13.56 -11.16 -11.24
C ARG A 85 -12.28 -10.70 -10.57
N PHE A 86 -11.77 -11.51 -9.68
CA PHE A 86 -10.45 -11.29 -9.06
C PHE A 86 -9.78 -12.61 -8.73
N CYS A 87 -8.47 -12.58 -8.62
CA CYS A 87 -7.68 -13.69 -8.12
C CYS A 87 -6.61 -13.20 -7.15
N PHE A 88 -6.34 -14.00 -6.13
CA PHE A 88 -5.22 -13.80 -5.22
C PHE A 88 -3.89 -14.01 -5.96
N ILE A 89 -2.93 -13.12 -5.74
CA ILE A 89 -1.56 -13.25 -6.27
C ILE A 89 -0.63 -13.76 -5.18
N GLU A 90 -0.45 -12.91 -4.16
CA GLU A 90 0.49 -13.18 -3.07
C GLU A 90 0.12 -12.39 -1.81
N MET A 91 0.76 -12.75 -0.72
CA MET A 91 0.74 -11.98 0.51
C MET A 91 2.17 -11.56 0.86
N ASN A 92 2.38 -10.26 1.05
CA ASN A 92 3.65 -9.70 1.50
C ASN A 92 3.61 -9.52 3.02
N PRO A 93 4.31 -10.36 3.81
CA PRO A 93 4.28 -10.32 5.28
C PRO A 93 5.25 -9.25 5.83
N ARG A 94 5.12 -8.03 5.36
CA ARG A 94 5.98 -6.91 5.71
C ARG A 94 5.32 -5.58 5.40
N LEU A 95 5.87 -4.50 5.96
CA LEU A 95 5.56 -3.14 5.53
C LEU A 95 6.02 -2.94 4.07
N GLN A 96 5.23 -2.21 3.29
CA GLN A 96 5.54 -1.86 1.89
C GLN A 96 5.78 -0.35 1.75
N VAL A 97 6.41 0.08 0.66
CA VAL A 97 6.72 1.50 0.40
C VAL A 97 5.45 2.35 0.35
N GLU A 98 4.38 1.80 -0.20
CA GLU A 98 3.08 2.43 -0.39
C GLU A 98 2.20 2.50 0.88
N HIS A 99 2.74 2.13 2.04
CA HIS A 99 2.02 2.23 3.32
C HIS A 99 1.57 3.65 3.65
N THR A 100 2.27 4.66 3.14
CA THR A 100 2.05 6.06 3.46
C THR A 100 0.67 6.57 3.03
N VAL A 101 0.12 6.08 1.90
CA VAL A 101 -1.26 6.46 1.50
C VAL A 101 -2.30 5.90 2.49
N THR A 102 -2.06 4.71 3.03
CA THR A 102 -2.92 4.13 4.07
C THR A 102 -2.83 4.94 5.36
N GLU A 103 -1.62 5.33 5.78
CA GLU A 103 -1.41 6.15 6.97
C GLU A 103 -2.13 7.50 6.87
N MET A 104 -2.06 8.15 5.71
CA MET A 104 -2.75 9.42 5.46
C MET A 104 -4.28 9.31 5.53
N LEU A 105 -4.85 8.19 5.04
CA LEU A 105 -6.30 8.00 5.04
C LEU A 105 -6.86 7.61 6.41
N PHE A 106 -6.12 6.78 7.15
CA PHE A 106 -6.61 6.20 8.40
C PHE A 106 -6.12 6.92 9.64
N ASP A 107 -5.29 7.96 9.50
CA ASP A 107 -4.64 8.69 10.61
C ASP A 107 -3.98 7.73 11.60
N ILE A 108 -3.18 6.81 11.08
CA ILE A 108 -2.46 5.79 11.84
C ILE A 108 -0.99 5.74 11.41
N ASP A 109 -0.10 5.66 12.39
CA ASP A 109 1.32 5.36 12.17
C ASP A 109 1.50 3.84 12.16
N LEU A 110 1.64 3.26 10.96
CA LEU A 110 1.79 1.82 10.75
C LEU A 110 3.13 1.30 11.31
N VAL A 111 4.18 2.08 11.20
CA VAL A 111 5.50 1.71 11.74
C VAL A 111 5.42 1.60 13.26
N HIS A 112 4.83 2.60 13.91
CA HIS A 112 4.59 2.55 15.35
C HIS A 112 3.68 1.38 15.74
N ALA A 113 2.61 1.15 15.00
CA ALA A 113 1.70 0.02 15.22
C ALA A 113 2.43 -1.32 15.15
N GLN A 114 3.31 -1.52 14.16
CA GLN A 114 4.14 -2.71 14.03
C GLN A 114 5.01 -2.95 15.28
N PHE A 115 5.67 -1.90 15.80
CA PHE A 115 6.44 -2.02 17.04
C PHE A 115 5.57 -2.39 18.24
N GLN A 116 4.39 -1.79 18.38
CA GLN A 116 3.47 -2.13 19.47
C GLN A 116 3.01 -3.59 19.43
N LEU A 117 2.71 -4.10 18.22
CA LEU A 117 2.36 -5.51 18.02
C LEU A 117 3.54 -6.45 18.32
N ALA A 118 4.75 -6.07 17.92
CA ALA A 118 5.97 -6.83 18.22
C ALA A 118 6.22 -6.91 19.73
N LEU A 119 5.89 -5.87 20.50
CA LEU A 119 5.91 -5.84 21.96
C LEU A 119 4.76 -6.62 22.61
N GLY A 120 3.91 -7.32 21.84
CA GLY A 120 2.84 -8.17 22.35
C GLY A 120 1.56 -7.43 22.72
N ARG A 121 1.39 -6.18 22.29
CA ARG A 121 0.13 -5.46 22.53
C ARG A 121 -0.98 -6.02 21.65
N LYS A 122 -2.21 -6.09 22.22
CA LYS A 122 -3.40 -6.51 21.48
C LYS A 122 -3.77 -5.47 20.42
N LEU A 123 -4.26 -5.95 19.26
CA LEU A 123 -4.65 -5.09 18.14
C LEU A 123 -5.65 -4.00 18.54
N LYS A 124 -6.65 -4.35 19.36
CA LYS A 124 -7.62 -3.38 19.87
C LYS A 124 -6.99 -2.20 20.60
N SER A 125 -5.94 -2.45 21.38
CA SER A 125 -5.19 -1.39 22.08
C SER A 125 -4.38 -0.53 21.09
N VAL A 126 -3.73 -1.18 20.10
CA VAL A 126 -2.97 -0.49 19.04
C VAL A 126 -3.86 0.44 18.23
N LEU A 127 -5.07 0.00 17.90
CA LEU A 127 -6.09 0.79 17.19
C LEU A 127 -6.90 1.73 18.12
N LYS A 128 -6.42 1.97 19.35
CA LYS A 128 -7.06 2.88 20.34
C LYS A 128 -8.54 2.58 20.58
N ASN A 129 -8.93 1.31 20.52
CA ASN A 129 -10.33 0.84 20.67
C ASN A 129 -11.31 1.42 19.63
N LYS A 130 -10.82 1.86 18.47
CA LYS A 130 -11.65 2.38 17.37
C LYS A 130 -11.59 1.43 16.19
N LYS A 131 -12.69 1.37 15.41
CA LYS A 131 -12.65 0.75 14.09
C LYS A 131 -11.95 1.72 13.15
N PRO A 132 -10.91 1.29 12.41
CA PRO A 132 -10.25 2.14 11.44
C PRO A 132 -11.24 2.61 10.38
N THR A 133 -11.26 3.91 10.11
CA THR A 133 -12.14 4.52 9.10
C THR A 133 -11.31 5.41 8.20
N ALA A 134 -11.39 5.16 6.90
CA ALA A 134 -10.71 5.98 5.90
C ALA A 134 -11.39 7.35 5.75
N THR A 135 -10.60 8.40 5.56
CA THR A 135 -11.09 9.74 5.31
C THR A 135 -10.39 10.35 4.10
N GLY A 136 -11.17 10.70 3.07
CA GLY A 136 -10.66 11.33 1.85
C GLY A 136 -9.99 10.36 0.88
N GLN A 137 -8.98 10.85 0.17
CA GLN A 137 -8.20 10.10 -0.82
C GLN A 137 -6.71 10.48 -0.68
N ALA A 138 -5.83 9.55 -0.96
CA ALA A 138 -4.39 9.78 -0.98
C ALA A 138 -3.75 9.20 -2.24
N ILE A 139 -2.72 9.88 -2.74
CA ILE A 139 -1.94 9.45 -3.90
C ILE A 139 -0.47 9.49 -3.49
N GLN A 140 0.25 8.41 -3.75
CA GLN A 140 1.70 8.36 -3.62
C GLN A 140 2.35 8.33 -4.98
N LEU A 141 3.45 9.05 -5.12
CA LEU A 141 4.30 9.07 -6.30
C LEU A 141 5.71 8.66 -5.89
N ARG A 142 6.29 7.69 -6.61
CA ARG A 142 7.71 7.33 -6.45
C ARG A 142 8.55 8.13 -7.43
N VAL A 143 9.40 9.00 -6.91
CA VAL A 143 10.29 9.83 -7.71
C VAL A 143 11.70 9.26 -7.62
N ASN A 144 12.19 8.74 -8.74
CA ASN A 144 13.53 8.16 -8.86
C ASN A 144 14.48 9.12 -9.60
N ALA A 145 15.76 9.10 -9.23
CA ALA A 145 16.80 9.81 -9.99
C ALA A 145 17.13 9.02 -11.26
N GLU A 146 16.58 9.44 -12.39
CA GLU A 146 16.70 8.77 -13.68
C GLU A 146 16.97 9.74 -14.82
N LYS A 147 17.63 9.26 -15.87
CA LYS A 147 17.82 9.95 -17.14
C LYS A 147 17.02 9.23 -18.23
N CYS A 148 16.35 9.99 -19.08
CA CYS A 148 15.78 9.46 -20.31
C CYS A 148 16.90 9.35 -21.35
N GLY A 149 17.21 8.13 -21.76
CA GLY A 149 18.17 7.89 -22.84
C GLY A 149 17.60 8.23 -24.22
N SER A 150 18.45 8.27 -25.25
CA SER A 150 18.06 8.53 -26.65
C SER A 150 17.05 7.53 -27.20
N SER A 151 16.98 6.33 -26.63
CA SER A 151 15.99 5.29 -26.94
C SER A 151 14.64 5.47 -26.25
N GLY A 152 14.43 6.55 -25.49
CA GLY A 152 13.23 6.74 -24.66
C GLY A 152 13.18 5.90 -23.39
N LEU A 153 14.21 5.11 -23.12
CA LEU A 153 14.28 4.27 -21.91
C LEU A 153 14.88 5.06 -20.75
N PHE A 154 14.23 4.97 -19.59
CA PHE A 154 14.74 5.54 -18.35
C PHE A 154 15.82 4.63 -17.76
N GLN A 155 16.92 5.24 -17.34
CA GLN A 155 18.04 4.57 -16.68
C GLN A 155 18.37 5.28 -15.37
N PRO A 156 18.78 4.56 -14.32
CA PRO A 156 19.23 5.18 -13.07
C PRO A 156 20.33 6.23 -13.35
N SER A 157 20.21 7.38 -12.70
CA SER A 157 21.20 8.45 -12.77
C SER A 157 21.87 8.59 -11.42
N THR A 158 23.15 8.31 -11.38
CA THR A 158 24.01 8.52 -10.20
C THR A 158 24.70 9.89 -10.28
N GLY A 159 25.13 10.40 -9.15
CA GLY A 159 25.87 11.65 -9.03
C GLY A 159 25.37 12.49 -7.87
N ARG A 160 26.05 13.63 -7.66
CA ARG A 160 25.73 14.55 -6.59
C ARG A 160 24.44 15.32 -6.89
N ILE A 161 23.59 15.49 -5.87
CA ILE A 161 22.37 16.28 -5.96
C ILE A 161 22.73 17.76 -5.80
N GLU A 162 22.79 18.47 -6.91
CA GLU A 162 23.16 19.90 -6.94
C GLU A 162 22.07 20.77 -6.29
N LYS A 163 20.80 20.46 -6.57
CA LYS A 163 19.64 21.20 -6.07
C LYS A 163 18.50 20.25 -5.73
N LEU A 164 17.90 20.45 -4.57
CA LEU A 164 16.76 19.68 -4.09
C LEU A 164 15.68 20.64 -3.58
N ASN A 165 14.53 20.65 -4.24
CA ASN A 165 13.35 21.37 -3.80
C ASN A 165 12.25 20.33 -3.53
N LEU A 166 11.96 20.10 -2.28
CA LEU A 166 10.87 19.20 -1.88
C LEU A 166 9.54 19.98 -1.85
N PRO A 167 8.44 19.37 -2.33
CA PRO A 167 7.13 20.00 -2.22
C PRO A 167 6.71 20.08 -0.75
N VAL A 168 6.05 21.17 -0.39
CA VAL A 168 5.52 21.41 0.94
C VAL A 168 4.11 21.97 0.85
N GLY A 169 3.26 21.68 1.81
CA GLY A 169 1.88 22.20 1.86
C GLY A 169 0.96 21.33 2.69
N ILE A 170 -0.27 21.83 2.89
CA ILE A 170 -1.30 21.08 3.61
C ILE A 170 -1.63 19.80 2.81
N GLY A 171 -1.60 18.64 3.49
CA GLY A 171 -1.86 17.34 2.87
C GLY A 171 -0.71 16.79 2.02
N ILE A 172 0.46 17.45 2.01
CA ILE A 172 1.66 16.94 1.34
C ILE A 172 2.59 16.30 2.36
N ARG A 173 2.96 15.05 2.12
CA ARG A 173 3.97 14.30 2.86
C ARG A 173 5.10 13.91 1.92
N VAL A 174 6.33 14.02 2.37
CA VAL A 174 7.53 13.59 1.63
C VAL A 174 8.35 12.67 2.51
N ASP A 175 8.51 11.43 2.07
CA ASP A 175 9.36 10.43 2.72
C ASP A 175 10.62 10.25 1.87
N THR A 176 11.76 10.71 2.38
CA THR A 176 13.02 10.67 1.63
C THR A 176 14.22 10.62 2.57
N ALA A 177 15.29 9.95 2.12
CA ALA A 177 16.60 9.98 2.79
C ALA A 177 17.62 10.89 2.05
N ILE A 178 17.26 11.42 0.88
CA ILE A 178 18.16 12.27 0.11
C ILE A 178 18.16 13.72 0.63
N ARG A 179 19.29 14.38 0.44
CA ARG A 179 19.49 15.81 0.74
C ARG A 179 20.37 16.44 -0.33
N GLN A 180 20.34 17.76 -0.43
CA GLN A 180 21.25 18.47 -1.31
C GLN A 180 22.71 18.17 -0.93
N GLY A 181 23.54 17.88 -1.91
CA GLY A 181 24.93 17.46 -1.73
C GLY A 181 25.15 15.97 -1.48
N TYR A 182 24.06 15.16 -1.41
CA TYR A 182 24.11 13.70 -1.29
C TYR A 182 24.65 13.07 -2.57
#